data_35bd6b5a4aacc21d9444347244d6ff8a
#
_entry.id   35bd6b5a4aacc21d9444347244d6ff8a
#
_cell.length_a   1.000
_cell.length_b   1.000
_cell.length_c   1.000
_cell.angle_alpha   90.00
_cell.angle_beta   90.00
_cell.angle_gamma   90.00
#
_symmetry.space_group_name_H-M   'P 1'
#
loop_
_entity.id
_entity.type
_entity.pdbx_description
1 polymer ?
#
loop_
_entity_poly.entity_id
_entity_poly.type
_entity_poly.pdbx_seq_one_letter_code
_entity_poly.pdbx_strand_id
1 'polypeptide(L)'
;MPKDTLTKEEIFSFLKKTSEQFDLKSVQLCITGGEPLLREDFFEIMNYAKSLGFNWGMTTNGTLIDDECAEKLYNAGMKTVSVSVDGLKETNDWFRQKEGGYEAAMKGVKALVSLGKFHHVQVTTVVTKKNIDELPELYNIMLGMGIKSWRVINIEPIGRAKEQKDLILDNDDYKKMFSFIKEHRFKNSMEVVYGCSHYLGEELEREVRPWYFLCNAGIYAASVMYNGDIGACLDIERRPELIQGNIRKDDFKEVWENKFE
;
A
#
# COMPACT_ATOMS: atom_id res chain seq x y z
N MET A 1 -7.74 -13.51 13.61
CA MET A 1 -6.59 -12.60 13.81
C MET A 1 -5.50 -13.34 14.61
N PRO A 2 -4.21 -13.00 14.47
CA PRO A 2 -3.14 -13.54 15.31
C PRO A 2 -3.41 -13.28 16.80
N LYS A 3 -2.90 -14.17 17.68
CA LYS A 3 -3.20 -14.13 19.11
C LYS A 3 -2.79 -12.85 19.86
N ASP A 4 -1.86 -12.08 19.31
CA ASP A 4 -1.29 -10.88 19.93
C ASP A 4 -1.66 -9.58 19.19
N THR A 5 -2.77 -9.61 18.46
CA THR A 5 -3.24 -8.44 17.72
C THR A 5 -3.71 -7.34 18.69
N LEU A 6 -3.33 -6.09 18.39
CA LEU A 6 -3.77 -4.91 19.15
C LEU A 6 -5.29 -4.85 19.26
N THR A 7 -5.77 -4.59 20.47
CA THR A 7 -7.20 -4.35 20.72
C THR A 7 -7.61 -2.97 20.20
N LYS A 8 -8.90 -2.74 20.09
CA LYS A 8 -9.45 -1.43 19.71
C LYS A 8 -9.01 -0.35 20.70
N GLU A 9 -9.04 -0.66 21.98
CA GLU A 9 -8.68 0.26 23.07
C GLU A 9 -7.19 0.63 23.02
N GLU A 10 -6.30 -0.32 22.71
CA GLU A 10 -4.88 -0.06 22.53
C GLU A 10 -4.65 0.85 21.32
N ILE A 11 -5.35 0.62 20.21
CA ILE A 11 -5.27 1.48 19.01
C ILE A 11 -5.83 2.88 19.33
N PHE A 12 -6.93 3.00 20.02
CA PHE A 12 -7.50 4.29 20.44
C PHE A 12 -6.51 5.07 21.32
N SER A 13 -5.91 4.40 22.30
CA SER A 13 -4.90 5.01 23.16
C SER A 13 -3.70 5.50 22.35
N PHE A 14 -3.20 4.69 21.43
CA PHE A 14 -2.09 5.05 20.54
C PHE A 14 -2.44 6.27 19.66
N LEU A 15 -3.59 6.25 18.98
CA LEU A 15 -4.05 7.35 18.14
C LEU A 15 -4.21 8.65 18.94
N LYS A 16 -4.80 8.57 20.13
CA LYS A 16 -4.96 9.73 21.00
C LYS A 16 -3.60 10.33 21.38
N LYS A 17 -2.69 9.52 21.90
CA LYS A 17 -1.34 9.99 22.28
C LYS A 17 -0.62 10.61 21.07
N THR A 18 -0.67 9.97 19.92
CA THR A 18 -0.07 10.48 18.68
C THR A 18 -0.67 11.82 18.29
N SER A 19 -1.99 12.00 18.42
CA SER A 19 -2.67 13.27 18.11
C SER A 19 -2.28 14.41 19.05
N GLU A 20 -1.89 14.10 20.28
CA GLU A 20 -1.43 15.09 21.28
C GLU A 20 0.05 15.46 21.10
N GLN A 21 0.84 14.58 20.47
CA GLN A 21 2.30 14.71 20.37
C GLN A 21 2.79 15.23 19.01
N PHE A 22 1.99 15.09 17.94
CA PHE A 22 2.39 15.45 16.58
C PHE A 22 1.41 16.44 15.94
N ASP A 23 1.93 17.30 15.05
CA ASP A 23 1.06 18.10 14.18
C ASP A 23 0.42 17.21 13.11
N LEU A 24 -0.87 16.92 13.27
CA LEU A 24 -1.60 16.02 12.39
C LEU A 24 -1.73 16.52 10.94
N LYS A 25 -1.42 17.80 10.66
CA LYS A 25 -1.35 18.30 9.28
C LYS A 25 -0.18 17.71 8.52
N SER A 26 0.87 17.30 9.23
CA SER A 26 2.07 16.67 8.67
C SER A 26 2.05 15.14 8.77
N VAL A 27 1.02 14.55 9.40
CA VAL A 27 0.91 13.09 9.61
C VAL A 27 -0.17 12.51 8.72
N GLN A 28 0.17 11.45 7.99
CA GLN A 28 -0.77 10.61 7.28
C GLN A 28 -0.74 9.19 7.83
N LEU A 29 -1.89 8.65 8.21
CA LEU A 29 -2.01 7.24 8.54
C LEU A 29 -2.14 6.43 7.24
N CYS A 30 -1.26 5.45 7.06
CA CYS A 30 -1.31 4.50 5.97
C CYS A 30 -1.74 3.14 6.51
N ILE A 31 -3.01 2.79 6.33
CA ILE A 31 -3.58 1.55 6.84
C ILE A 31 -3.30 0.42 5.85
N THR A 32 -2.67 -0.63 6.34
CA THR A 32 -2.33 -1.82 5.56
C THR A 32 -2.32 -3.05 6.48
N GLY A 33 -1.80 -4.16 6.01
CA GLY A 33 -1.67 -5.38 6.81
C GLY A 33 -1.94 -6.60 5.95
N GLY A 34 -2.77 -7.55 6.42
CA GLY A 34 -3.40 -8.53 5.54
C GLY A 34 -4.47 -7.82 4.70
N GLU A 35 -5.72 -7.92 5.10
CA GLU A 35 -6.80 -7.11 4.53
C GLU A 35 -7.46 -6.31 5.66
N PRO A 36 -7.35 -4.97 5.65
CA PRO A 36 -7.86 -4.13 6.73
C PRO A 36 -9.38 -4.29 6.97
N LEU A 37 -10.15 -4.47 5.90
CA LEU A 37 -11.61 -4.58 5.96
C LEU A 37 -12.12 -5.90 6.58
N LEU A 38 -11.23 -6.87 6.84
CA LEU A 38 -11.55 -8.08 7.61
C LEU A 38 -11.61 -7.82 9.13
N ARG A 39 -11.14 -6.67 9.58
CA ARG A 39 -11.19 -6.30 10.97
C ARG A 39 -12.59 -5.77 11.33
N GLU A 40 -13.29 -6.43 12.25
CA GLU A 40 -14.69 -6.12 12.57
C GLU A 40 -14.90 -4.69 13.08
N ASP A 41 -14.00 -4.19 13.91
CA ASP A 41 -14.03 -2.84 14.50
C ASP A 41 -13.32 -1.77 13.63
N PHE A 42 -12.99 -2.09 12.36
CA PHE A 42 -12.26 -1.21 11.45
C PHE A 42 -12.88 0.19 11.34
N PHE A 43 -14.17 0.27 11.06
CA PHE A 43 -14.86 1.55 10.88
C PHE A 43 -14.96 2.36 12.18
N GLU A 44 -15.06 1.70 13.33
CA GLU A 44 -15.03 2.39 14.64
C GLU A 44 -13.66 3.05 14.85
N ILE A 45 -12.56 2.32 14.56
CA ILE A 45 -11.20 2.82 14.66
C ILE A 45 -10.98 4.01 13.71
N MET A 46 -11.42 3.89 12.45
CA MET A 46 -11.19 4.96 11.47
C MET A 46 -12.07 6.20 11.71
N ASN A 47 -13.28 6.03 12.20
CA ASN A 47 -14.11 7.16 12.66
C ASN A 47 -13.48 7.87 13.87
N TYR A 48 -12.87 7.13 14.79
CA TYR A 48 -12.13 7.72 15.91
C TYR A 48 -10.89 8.48 15.40
N ALA A 49 -10.09 7.90 14.53
CA ALA A 49 -8.95 8.58 13.90
C ALA A 49 -9.38 9.89 13.21
N LYS A 50 -10.48 9.86 12.44
CA LYS A 50 -11.07 11.04 11.84
C LYS A 50 -11.47 12.10 12.87
N SER A 51 -12.09 11.69 13.98
CA SER A 51 -12.53 12.62 15.05
C SER A 51 -11.37 13.33 15.73
N LEU A 52 -10.18 12.71 15.76
CA LEU A 52 -8.94 13.29 16.23
C LEU A 52 -8.26 14.22 15.20
N GLY A 53 -8.70 14.17 13.93
CA GLY A 53 -8.16 15.02 12.86
C GLY A 53 -7.13 14.34 11.95
N PHE A 54 -6.92 13.03 12.05
CA PHE A 54 -6.01 12.32 11.15
C PHE A 54 -6.49 12.30 9.70
N ASN A 55 -5.56 12.55 8.78
CA ASN A 55 -5.71 12.15 7.39
C ASN A 55 -5.27 10.69 7.25
N TRP A 56 -6.00 9.90 6.46
CA TRP A 56 -5.64 8.51 6.28
C TRP A 56 -5.91 7.98 4.88
N GLY A 57 -5.15 6.96 4.51
CA GLY A 57 -5.32 6.18 3.31
C GLY A 57 -5.17 4.70 3.59
N MET A 58 -5.51 3.85 2.61
CA MET A 58 -5.51 2.40 2.79
C MET A 58 -4.91 1.69 1.59
N THR A 59 -4.19 0.59 1.87
CA THR A 59 -3.89 -0.44 0.87
C THR A 59 -4.76 -1.65 1.14
N THR A 60 -5.46 -2.13 0.11
CA THR A 60 -6.45 -3.20 0.20
C THR A 60 -6.36 -4.13 -1.01
N ASN A 61 -6.82 -5.37 -0.86
CA ASN A 61 -7.05 -6.25 -2.00
C ASN A 61 -8.33 -5.92 -2.79
N GLY A 62 -9.14 -4.98 -2.29
CA GLY A 62 -10.35 -4.48 -2.93
C GLY A 62 -11.56 -5.41 -2.97
N THR A 63 -11.40 -6.67 -2.55
CA THR A 63 -12.44 -7.71 -2.76
C THR A 63 -13.68 -7.56 -1.88
N LEU A 64 -13.63 -6.72 -0.85
CA LEU A 64 -14.73 -6.43 0.07
C LEU A 64 -15.37 -5.06 -0.20
N ILE A 65 -14.92 -4.36 -1.25
CA ILE A 65 -15.43 -3.03 -1.57
C ILE A 65 -16.54 -3.12 -2.60
N ASP A 66 -17.69 -2.63 -2.25
CA ASP A 66 -18.83 -2.32 -3.11
C ASP A 66 -19.17 -0.82 -2.94
N ASP A 67 -20.26 -0.37 -3.57
CA ASP A 67 -20.67 1.03 -3.55
C ASP A 67 -20.98 1.50 -2.11
N GLU A 68 -21.63 0.67 -1.30
CA GLU A 68 -21.93 0.97 0.11
C GLU A 68 -20.65 1.08 0.95
N CYS A 69 -19.72 0.13 0.76
CA CYS A 69 -18.42 0.13 1.44
C CYS A 69 -17.58 1.35 1.03
N ALA A 70 -17.56 1.71 -0.26
CA ALA A 70 -16.86 2.90 -0.75
C ALA A 70 -17.40 4.18 -0.09
N GLU A 71 -18.72 4.32 0.06
CA GLU A 71 -19.31 5.44 0.78
C GLU A 71 -18.96 5.45 2.27
N LYS A 72 -18.99 4.29 2.94
CA LYS A 72 -18.56 4.16 4.35
C LYS A 72 -17.12 4.58 4.54
N LEU A 73 -16.20 4.15 3.65
CA LEU A 73 -14.80 4.53 3.68
C LEU A 73 -14.60 6.04 3.52
N TYR A 74 -15.30 6.66 2.56
CA TYR A 74 -15.28 8.11 2.40
C TYR A 74 -15.81 8.84 3.64
N ASN A 75 -16.94 8.38 4.18
CA ASN A 75 -17.56 8.96 5.36
C ASN A 75 -16.68 8.79 6.62
N ALA A 76 -15.92 7.72 6.71
CA ALA A 76 -14.91 7.53 7.76
C ALA A 76 -13.64 8.39 7.57
N GLY A 77 -13.56 9.19 6.48
CA GLY A 77 -12.51 10.17 6.26
C GLY A 77 -11.35 9.70 5.40
N MET A 78 -11.46 8.53 4.74
CA MET A 78 -10.43 8.05 3.81
C MET A 78 -10.19 9.07 2.69
N LYS A 79 -8.92 9.38 2.43
CA LYS A 79 -8.51 10.31 1.38
C LYS A 79 -7.91 9.59 0.17
N THR A 80 -7.10 8.58 0.42
CA THR A 80 -6.38 7.85 -0.64
C THR A 80 -6.54 6.36 -0.47
N VAL A 81 -6.56 5.63 -1.58
CA VAL A 81 -6.64 4.17 -1.57
C VAL A 81 -5.78 3.58 -2.67
N SER A 82 -5.06 2.53 -2.33
CA SER A 82 -4.33 1.70 -3.28
C SER A 82 -4.94 0.30 -3.30
N VAL A 83 -5.45 -0.11 -4.45
CA VAL A 83 -6.02 -1.45 -4.66
C VAL A 83 -4.98 -2.34 -5.34
N SER A 84 -4.76 -3.51 -4.79
CA SER A 84 -3.80 -4.47 -5.33
C SER A 84 -4.45 -5.32 -6.43
N VAL A 85 -3.90 -5.25 -7.65
CA VAL A 85 -4.28 -6.09 -8.80
C VAL A 85 -3.00 -6.56 -9.48
N ASP A 86 -2.70 -7.86 -9.43
CA ASP A 86 -1.39 -8.41 -9.80
C ASP A 86 -1.43 -9.26 -11.08
N GLY A 87 -2.20 -8.87 -12.04
CA GLY A 87 -2.31 -9.54 -13.34
C GLY A 87 -3.73 -9.55 -13.86
N LEU A 88 -3.91 -10.18 -15.01
CA LEU A 88 -5.22 -10.53 -15.55
C LEU A 88 -5.87 -11.60 -14.64
N LYS A 89 -7.13 -11.91 -14.91
CA LYS A 89 -7.96 -12.77 -14.06
C LYS A 89 -7.24 -14.01 -13.54
N GLU A 90 -6.74 -14.84 -14.43
CA GLU A 90 -6.13 -16.13 -14.07
C GLU A 90 -4.86 -15.95 -13.26
N THR A 91 -4.00 -15.00 -13.66
CA THR A 91 -2.74 -14.71 -13.00
C THR A 91 -2.95 -14.06 -11.64
N ASN A 92 -3.88 -13.11 -11.56
CA ASN A 92 -4.21 -12.46 -10.28
C ASN A 92 -4.79 -13.46 -9.28
N ASP A 93 -5.75 -14.29 -9.69
CA ASP A 93 -6.39 -15.27 -8.81
C ASP A 93 -5.38 -16.32 -8.33
N TRP A 94 -4.52 -16.78 -9.24
CA TRP A 94 -3.42 -17.66 -8.88
C TRP A 94 -2.44 -17.02 -7.90
N PHE A 95 -1.98 -15.79 -8.18
CA PHE A 95 -0.99 -15.08 -7.34
C PHE A 95 -1.56 -14.78 -5.95
N ARG A 96 -2.81 -14.34 -5.89
CA ARG A 96 -3.54 -14.03 -4.65
C ARG A 96 -4.13 -15.27 -3.96
N GLN A 97 -4.05 -16.43 -4.59
CA GLN A 97 -4.63 -17.71 -4.10
C GLN A 97 -6.12 -17.57 -3.75
N LYS A 98 -6.87 -16.87 -4.61
CA LYS A 98 -8.29 -16.60 -4.41
C LYS A 98 -9.03 -16.59 -5.74
N GLU A 99 -9.77 -17.65 -6.03
CA GLU A 99 -10.69 -17.71 -7.17
C GLU A 99 -11.74 -16.59 -7.08
N GLY A 100 -12.00 -15.91 -8.20
CA GLY A 100 -12.90 -14.75 -8.29
C GLY A 100 -12.34 -13.49 -7.61
N GLY A 101 -11.08 -13.51 -7.15
CA GLY A 101 -10.43 -12.39 -6.51
C GLY A 101 -10.26 -11.20 -7.44
N TYR A 102 -9.94 -11.47 -8.71
CA TYR A 102 -9.79 -10.43 -9.72
C TYR A 102 -11.10 -9.67 -9.97
N GLU A 103 -12.19 -10.39 -10.26
CA GLU A 103 -13.49 -9.74 -10.50
C GLU A 103 -13.97 -8.94 -9.29
N ALA A 104 -13.78 -9.47 -8.09
CA ALA A 104 -14.14 -8.77 -6.87
C ALA A 104 -13.29 -7.50 -6.66
N ALA A 105 -11.98 -7.57 -6.88
CA ALA A 105 -11.09 -6.40 -6.80
C ALA A 105 -11.45 -5.34 -7.86
N MET A 106 -11.70 -5.74 -9.11
CA MET A 106 -12.08 -4.84 -10.18
C MET A 106 -13.44 -4.18 -9.93
N LYS A 107 -14.40 -4.90 -9.32
CA LYS A 107 -15.66 -4.32 -8.84
C LYS A 107 -15.39 -3.25 -7.77
N GLY A 108 -14.51 -3.54 -6.82
CA GLY A 108 -14.10 -2.57 -5.78
C GLY A 108 -13.43 -1.33 -6.38
N VAL A 109 -12.52 -1.50 -7.33
CA VAL A 109 -11.90 -0.38 -8.07
C VAL A 109 -12.97 0.48 -8.74
N LYS A 110 -13.94 -0.15 -9.43
CA LYS A 110 -15.04 0.55 -10.09
C LYS A 110 -15.87 1.36 -9.09
N ALA A 111 -16.24 0.80 -7.94
CA ALA A 111 -16.99 1.49 -6.90
C ALA A 111 -16.24 2.74 -6.39
N LEU A 112 -14.94 2.58 -6.11
CA LEU A 112 -14.09 3.69 -5.64
C LEU A 112 -13.98 4.82 -6.67
N VAL A 113 -13.76 4.48 -7.94
CA VAL A 113 -13.64 5.46 -9.04
C VAL A 113 -14.97 6.14 -9.32
N SER A 114 -16.07 5.37 -9.38
CA SER A 114 -17.40 5.90 -9.68
C SER A 114 -17.91 6.85 -8.61
N LEU A 115 -17.56 6.65 -7.34
CA LEU A 115 -17.90 7.56 -6.26
C LEU A 115 -17.27 8.96 -6.47
N GLY A 116 -16.06 9.03 -7.04
CA GLY A 116 -15.43 10.29 -7.45
C GLY A 116 -15.06 11.25 -6.31
N LYS A 117 -15.07 10.81 -5.06
CA LYS A 117 -14.89 11.65 -3.86
C LYS A 117 -13.50 11.52 -3.22
N PHE A 118 -12.71 10.51 -3.60
CA PHE A 118 -11.37 10.29 -3.05
C PHE A 118 -10.36 11.22 -3.73
N HIS A 119 -9.38 11.69 -2.99
CA HIS A 119 -8.30 12.51 -3.53
C HIS A 119 -7.43 11.68 -4.49
N HIS A 120 -7.23 10.41 -4.20
CA HIS A 120 -6.39 9.54 -5.00
C HIS A 120 -6.86 8.09 -4.92
N VAL A 121 -7.21 7.52 -6.08
CA VAL A 121 -7.48 6.09 -6.27
C VAL A 121 -6.38 5.54 -7.16
N GLN A 122 -5.59 4.63 -6.62
CA GLN A 122 -4.44 4.02 -7.27
C GLN A 122 -4.63 2.52 -7.36
N VAL A 123 -4.15 1.92 -8.45
CA VAL A 123 -3.91 0.49 -8.50
C VAL A 123 -2.42 0.24 -8.27
N THR A 124 -2.08 -0.83 -7.55
CA THR A 124 -0.70 -1.30 -7.39
C THR A 124 -0.59 -2.72 -7.90
N THR A 125 0.42 -2.97 -8.74
CA THR A 125 0.73 -4.29 -9.31
C THR A 125 2.13 -4.72 -8.92
N VAL A 126 2.24 -5.89 -8.30
CA VAL A 126 3.52 -6.56 -8.09
C VAL A 126 3.87 -7.33 -9.37
N VAL A 127 4.93 -6.88 -10.05
CA VAL A 127 5.39 -7.51 -11.29
C VAL A 127 6.28 -8.69 -10.97
N THR A 128 6.01 -9.78 -11.65
CA THR A 128 6.72 -11.05 -11.60
C THR A 128 6.96 -11.56 -13.03
N LYS A 129 7.76 -12.60 -13.19
CA LYS A 129 7.91 -13.28 -14.50
C LYS A 129 6.59 -13.78 -15.10
N LYS A 130 5.56 -13.97 -14.26
CA LYS A 130 4.26 -14.50 -14.72
C LYS A 130 3.32 -13.46 -15.32
N ASN A 131 3.41 -12.21 -14.86
CA ASN A 131 2.47 -11.16 -15.27
C ASN A 131 3.12 -10.00 -16.04
N ILE A 132 4.43 -10.03 -16.25
CA ILE A 132 5.12 -8.95 -16.96
C ILE A 132 4.61 -8.74 -18.39
N ASP A 133 4.21 -9.81 -19.06
CA ASP A 133 3.64 -9.76 -20.41
C ASP A 133 2.19 -9.27 -20.43
N GLU A 134 1.51 -9.25 -19.30
CA GLU A 134 0.13 -8.80 -19.16
C GLU A 134 0.00 -7.28 -18.94
N LEU A 135 1.12 -6.57 -18.65
CA LEU A 135 1.10 -5.13 -18.34
C LEU A 135 0.40 -4.28 -19.41
N PRO A 136 0.60 -4.50 -20.74
CA PRO A 136 -0.08 -3.69 -21.75
C PRO A 136 -1.60 -3.86 -21.75
N GLU A 137 -2.10 -5.08 -21.52
CA GLU A 137 -3.54 -5.35 -21.45
C GLU A 137 -4.15 -4.78 -20.16
N LEU A 138 -3.48 -4.97 -19.01
CA LEU A 138 -3.88 -4.36 -17.74
C LEU A 138 -3.95 -2.83 -17.86
N TYR A 139 -2.99 -2.21 -18.54
CA TYR A 139 -2.99 -0.76 -18.78
C TYR A 139 -4.28 -0.31 -19.47
N ASN A 140 -4.67 -0.98 -20.55
CA ASN A 140 -5.87 -0.64 -21.30
C ASN A 140 -7.14 -0.83 -20.47
N ILE A 141 -7.22 -1.91 -19.67
CA ILE A 141 -8.35 -2.16 -18.78
C ILE A 141 -8.46 -1.05 -17.73
N MET A 142 -7.36 -0.71 -17.04
CA MET A 142 -7.35 0.31 -16.00
C MET A 142 -7.65 1.70 -16.54
N LEU A 143 -7.11 2.03 -17.71
CA LEU A 143 -7.40 3.28 -18.41
C LEU A 143 -8.89 3.39 -18.74
N GLY A 144 -9.49 2.31 -19.25
CA GLY A 144 -10.92 2.21 -19.55
C GLY A 144 -11.81 2.34 -18.31
N MET A 145 -11.31 2.01 -17.14
CA MET A 145 -12.00 2.20 -15.84
C MET A 145 -11.85 3.62 -15.28
N GLY A 146 -11.05 4.47 -15.88
CA GLY A 146 -10.82 5.85 -15.41
C GLY A 146 -9.82 5.96 -14.27
N ILE A 147 -8.99 4.95 -14.03
CA ILE A 147 -7.89 5.02 -13.07
C ILE A 147 -6.91 6.12 -13.49
N LYS A 148 -6.48 6.94 -12.52
CA LYS A 148 -5.56 8.06 -12.74
C LYS A 148 -4.11 7.75 -12.35
N SER A 149 -3.90 6.72 -11.54
CA SER A 149 -2.58 6.35 -11.05
C SER A 149 -2.41 4.83 -10.98
N TRP A 150 -1.34 4.36 -11.56
CA TRP A 150 -0.94 2.96 -11.50
C TRP A 150 0.51 2.86 -11.01
N ARG A 151 0.68 2.26 -9.84
CA ARG A 151 1.99 1.99 -9.27
C ARG A 151 2.43 0.58 -9.60
N VAL A 152 3.54 0.48 -10.31
CA VAL A 152 4.18 -0.77 -10.69
C VAL A 152 5.36 -1.01 -9.75
N ILE A 153 5.41 -2.16 -9.11
CA ILE A 153 6.49 -2.57 -8.22
C ILE A 153 7.00 -3.95 -8.65
N ASN A 154 8.27 -4.22 -8.47
CA ASN A 154 8.79 -5.57 -8.67
C ASN A 154 8.57 -6.45 -7.44
N ILE A 155 8.49 -7.74 -7.62
CA ILE A 155 8.51 -8.69 -6.51
C ILE A 155 9.88 -8.67 -5.82
N GLU A 156 9.86 -8.57 -4.50
CA GLU A 156 11.05 -8.66 -3.67
C GLU A 156 11.22 -10.07 -3.08
N PRO A 157 12.44 -10.61 -2.99
CA PRO A 157 12.70 -11.92 -2.40
C PRO A 157 12.60 -11.90 -0.88
N ILE A 158 11.48 -11.41 -0.33
CA ILE A 158 11.20 -11.28 1.10
C ILE A 158 9.98 -12.13 1.45
N GLY A 159 9.96 -12.69 2.66
CA GLY A 159 8.86 -13.52 3.13
C GLY A 159 8.64 -14.74 2.24
N ARG A 160 7.40 -14.98 1.79
CA ARG A 160 7.05 -16.12 0.93
C ARG A 160 7.74 -16.12 -0.44
N ALA A 161 8.08 -14.95 -0.95
CA ALA A 161 8.74 -14.83 -2.25
C ALA A 161 10.18 -15.35 -2.25
N LYS A 162 10.82 -15.50 -1.10
CA LYS A 162 12.16 -16.11 -0.97
C LYS A 162 12.25 -17.52 -1.57
N GLU A 163 11.16 -18.28 -1.45
CA GLU A 163 11.09 -19.66 -1.91
C GLU A 163 10.60 -19.79 -3.36
N GLN A 164 10.12 -18.69 -3.95
CA GLN A 164 9.52 -18.67 -5.29
C GLN A 164 10.43 -17.97 -6.30
N LYS A 165 11.63 -18.51 -6.48
CA LYS A 165 12.66 -17.93 -7.37
C LYS A 165 12.19 -17.75 -8.82
N ASP A 166 11.26 -18.60 -9.29
CA ASP A 166 10.70 -18.55 -10.64
C ASP A 166 9.83 -17.31 -10.90
N LEU A 167 9.47 -16.58 -9.84
CA LEU A 167 8.73 -15.33 -9.96
C LEU A 167 9.63 -14.10 -10.01
N ILE A 168 10.88 -14.22 -9.57
CA ILE A 168 11.82 -13.10 -9.47
C ILE A 168 12.24 -12.68 -10.87
N LEU A 169 12.18 -11.37 -11.12
CA LEU A 169 12.58 -10.78 -12.40
C LEU A 169 14.08 -10.92 -12.62
N ASP A 170 14.48 -11.20 -13.85
CA ASP A 170 15.86 -11.10 -14.29
C ASP A 170 16.13 -9.73 -14.96
N ASN A 171 17.36 -9.53 -15.44
CA ASN A 171 17.76 -8.24 -16.02
C ASN A 171 16.95 -7.84 -17.26
N ASP A 172 16.51 -8.79 -18.07
CA ASP A 172 15.73 -8.49 -19.27
C ASP A 172 14.27 -8.19 -18.90
N ASP A 173 13.73 -8.86 -17.90
CA ASP A 173 12.42 -8.54 -17.31
C ASP A 173 12.42 -7.12 -16.73
N TYR A 174 13.46 -6.73 -15.98
CA TYR A 174 13.59 -5.36 -15.47
C TYR A 174 13.64 -4.33 -16.59
N LYS A 175 14.43 -4.56 -17.64
CA LYS A 175 14.46 -3.66 -18.81
C LYS A 175 13.08 -3.52 -19.46
N LYS A 176 12.37 -4.64 -19.61
CA LYS A 176 11.02 -4.66 -20.16
C LYS A 176 10.04 -3.88 -19.29
N MET A 177 10.04 -4.10 -17.99
CA MET A 177 9.19 -3.38 -17.03
C MET A 177 9.48 -1.87 -17.05
N PHE A 178 10.74 -1.46 -16.99
CA PHE A 178 11.10 -0.04 -17.03
C PHE A 178 10.79 0.62 -18.37
N SER A 179 11.00 -0.07 -19.50
CA SER A 179 10.62 0.43 -20.81
C SER A 179 9.11 0.66 -20.90
N PHE A 180 8.32 -0.27 -20.36
CA PHE A 180 6.86 -0.12 -20.28
C PHE A 180 6.45 1.09 -19.43
N ILE A 181 7.04 1.26 -18.23
CA ILE A 181 6.73 2.39 -17.35
C ILE A 181 7.10 3.71 -18.04
N LYS A 182 8.30 3.80 -18.61
CA LYS A 182 8.78 4.98 -19.34
C LYS A 182 7.84 5.37 -20.49
N GLU A 183 7.42 4.41 -21.30
CA GLU A 183 6.51 4.64 -22.42
C GLU A 183 5.14 5.16 -21.96
N HIS A 184 4.63 4.67 -20.81
CA HIS A 184 3.26 4.92 -20.38
C HIS A 184 3.14 5.98 -19.28
N ARG A 185 4.25 6.46 -18.73
CA ARG A 185 4.24 7.35 -17.56
C ARG A 185 3.38 8.60 -17.73
N PHE A 186 3.45 9.25 -18.90
CA PHE A 186 2.69 10.45 -19.22
C PHE A 186 1.83 10.29 -20.48
N LYS A 187 1.60 9.05 -20.88
CA LYS A 187 0.76 8.72 -22.02
C LYS A 187 -0.70 8.66 -21.56
N ASN A 188 -1.56 9.45 -22.06
CA ASN A 188 -2.95 9.52 -21.67
C ASN A 188 -3.20 10.14 -20.25
N SER A 189 -4.37 9.84 -19.68
CA SER A 189 -4.85 10.41 -18.41
C SER A 189 -4.45 9.61 -17.17
N MET A 190 -3.69 8.52 -17.32
CA MET A 190 -3.22 7.68 -16.22
C MET A 190 -1.71 7.78 -16.09
N GLU A 191 -1.23 8.17 -14.93
CA GLU A 191 0.18 8.16 -14.60
C GLU A 191 0.61 6.75 -14.19
N VAL A 192 1.66 6.22 -14.83
CA VAL A 192 2.29 4.94 -14.49
C VAL A 192 3.64 5.22 -13.86
N VAL A 193 3.86 4.73 -12.62
CA VAL A 193 5.08 5.02 -11.86
C VAL A 193 5.70 3.77 -11.25
N TYR A 194 7.03 3.76 -11.15
CA TYR A 194 7.74 2.75 -10.39
C TYR A 194 7.70 3.06 -8.89
N GLY A 195 7.32 2.09 -8.06
CA GLY A 195 7.02 2.30 -6.64
C GLY A 195 7.93 1.60 -5.64
N CYS A 196 8.98 0.88 -6.07
CA CYS A 196 9.89 0.20 -5.15
C CYS A 196 11.01 1.08 -4.59
N SER A 197 11.65 0.57 -3.53
CA SER A 197 12.65 1.28 -2.73
C SER A 197 14.08 1.08 -3.24
N HIS A 198 14.30 1.05 -4.55
CA HIS A 198 15.64 0.94 -5.14
C HIS A 198 16.05 2.23 -5.81
N TYR A 199 17.30 2.62 -5.64
CA TYR A 199 17.92 3.66 -6.46
C TYR A 199 18.34 3.07 -7.80
N LEU A 200 17.84 3.65 -8.88
CA LEU A 200 18.00 3.13 -10.25
C LEU A 200 19.06 3.86 -11.07
N GLY A 201 19.76 4.80 -10.47
CA GLY A 201 20.64 5.73 -11.19
C GLY A 201 19.89 6.97 -11.69
N GLU A 202 20.60 8.08 -11.84
CA GLU A 202 20.00 9.40 -12.06
C GLU A 202 19.10 9.45 -13.31
N GLU A 203 19.53 8.84 -14.40
CA GLU A 203 18.80 8.89 -15.67
C GLU A 203 17.47 8.12 -15.58
N LEU A 204 17.51 6.86 -15.12
CA LEU A 204 16.32 6.01 -15.07
C LEU A 204 15.32 6.49 -14.00
N GLU A 205 15.79 7.04 -12.87
CA GLU A 205 14.93 7.62 -11.84
C GLU A 205 13.97 8.66 -12.43
N ARG A 206 14.48 9.58 -13.25
CA ARG A 206 13.67 10.65 -13.85
C ARG A 206 12.66 10.13 -14.87
N GLU A 207 12.94 8.99 -15.47
CA GLU A 207 12.09 8.40 -16.51
C GLU A 207 10.91 7.60 -15.92
N VAL A 208 11.06 7.01 -14.73
CA VAL A 208 10.10 6.06 -14.17
C VAL A 208 9.41 6.54 -12.89
N ARG A 209 9.87 7.66 -12.30
CA ARG A 209 9.28 8.24 -11.08
C ARG A 209 9.05 9.75 -11.21
N PRO A 210 8.06 10.31 -10.46
CA PRO A 210 7.86 11.77 -10.43
C PRO A 210 8.99 12.50 -9.67
N TRP A 211 9.70 11.79 -8.80
CA TRP A 211 10.78 12.27 -7.96
C TRP A 211 11.86 11.20 -7.82
N TYR A 212 13.12 11.60 -7.60
CA TYR A 212 14.18 10.63 -7.33
C TYR A 212 13.91 9.90 -6.01
N PHE A 213 14.40 8.69 -5.92
CA PHE A 213 14.22 7.85 -4.74
C PHE A 213 14.92 8.43 -3.51
N LEU A 214 14.16 8.50 -2.42
CA LEU A 214 14.68 8.73 -1.07
C LEU A 214 14.05 7.68 -0.16
N CYS A 215 14.88 6.92 0.55
CA CYS A 215 14.38 6.00 1.56
C CYS A 215 13.77 6.78 2.73
N ASN A 216 12.49 6.60 2.97
CA ASN A 216 11.75 7.29 4.02
C ASN A 216 11.75 6.53 5.35
N ALA A 217 12.26 5.29 5.38
CA ALA A 217 12.25 4.42 6.56
C ALA A 217 13.02 5.06 7.73
N GLY A 218 12.35 5.25 8.87
CA GLY A 218 12.93 5.87 10.06
C GLY A 218 13.18 7.40 9.94
N ILE A 219 12.92 8.02 8.78
CA ILE A 219 13.12 9.47 8.55
C ILE A 219 11.76 10.17 8.44
N TYR A 220 10.89 9.70 7.56
CA TYR A 220 9.54 10.24 7.31
C TYR A 220 8.45 9.18 7.50
N ALA A 221 8.82 7.93 7.69
CA ALA A 221 7.88 6.83 7.87
C ALA A 221 8.31 5.92 9.03
N ALA A 222 7.34 5.55 9.85
CA ALA A 222 7.45 4.46 10.82
C ALA A 222 6.22 3.57 10.71
N SER A 223 6.36 2.33 11.16
CA SER A 223 5.30 1.34 11.10
C SER A 223 4.97 0.81 12.49
N VAL A 224 3.71 0.74 12.81
CA VAL A 224 3.21 0.00 13.98
C VAL A 224 2.57 -1.29 13.49
N MET A 225 3.11 -2.41 13.92
CA MET A 225 2.68 -3.74 13.51
C MET A 225 1.44 -4.18 14.31
N TYR A 226 0.80 -5.26 13.85
CA TYR A 226 -0.42 -5.81 14.46
C TYR A 226 -0.27 -6.14 15.97
N ASN A 227 0.93 -6.46 16.43
CA ASN A 227 1.27 -6.77 17.81
C ASN A 227 1.82 -5.57 18.60
N GLY A 228 1.81 -4.38 18.00
CA GLY A 228 2.29 -3.15 18.61
C GLY A 228 3.77 -2.86 18.41
N ASP A 229 4.54 -3.73 17.78
CA ASP A 229 5.94 -3.48 17.48
C ASP A 229 6.12 -2.29 16.55
N ILE A 230 7.11 -1.46 16.84
CA ILE A 230 7.46 -0.26 16.07
C ILE A 230 8.68 -0.58 15.21
N GLY A 231 8.57 -0.36 13.92
CA GLY A 231 9.64 -0.52 12.94
C GLY A 231 9.71 0.64 11.97
N ALA A 232 10.80 0.74 11.22
CA ALA A 232 11.03 1.83 10.27
C ALA A 232 10.16 1.70 9.00
N CYS A 233 10.00 0.47 8.49
CA CYS A 233 9.26 0.20 7.25
C CYS A 233 8.66 -1.21 7.28
N LEU A 234 7.53 -1.41 6.60
CA LEU A 234 6.89 -2.73 6.47
C LEU A 234 7.57 -3.61 5.42
N ASP A 235 8.34 -3.03 4.51
CA ASP A 235 9.08 -3.75 3.45
C ASP A 235 10.44 -4.29 3.93
N ILE A 236 10.79 -4.05 5.19
CA ILE A 236 11.98 -4.63 5.82
C ILE A 236 11.63 -6.01 6.41
N GLU A 237 12.52 -6.96 6.25
CA GLU A 237 12.37 -8.27 6.88
C GLU A 237 12.20 -8.13 8.41
N ARG A 238 11.20 -8.81 8.96
CA ARG A 238 10.92 -8.76 10.41
C ARG A 238 11.97 -9.54 11.17
N ARG A 239 12.94 -8.82 11.71
CA ARG A 239 13.98 -9.35 12.59
C ARG A 239 13.93 -8.63 13.93
N PRO A 240 14.13 -9.33 15.06
CA PRO A 240 14.05 -8.71 16.39
C PRO A 240 14.93 -7.49 16.56
N GLU A 241 16.12 -7.48 15.96
CA GLU A 241 17.09 -6.40 16.03
C GLU A 241 16.67 -5.13 15.28
N LEU A 242 15.64 -5.21 14.40
CA LEU A 242 15.09 -4.07 13.66
C LEU A 242 13.81 -3.51 14.29
N ILE A 243 13.36 -4.09 15.41
CA ILE A 243 12.22 -3.58 16.19
C ILE A 243 12.75 -2.51 17.14
N GLN A 244 12.25 -1.30 17.00
CA GLN A 244 12.71 -0.14 17.76
C GLN A 244 11.96 0.08 19.08
N GLY A 245 10.81 -0.54 19.23
CA GLY A 245 9.98 -0.47 20.43
C GLY A 245 8.64 -1.16 20.26
N ASN A 246 7.75 -0.98 21.24
CA ASN A 246 6.38 -1.50 21.18
C ASN A 246 5.43 -0.51 21.84
N ILE A 247 4.34 -0.13 21.18
CA ILE A 247 3.39 0.89 21.66
C ILE A 247 2.70 0.54 22.99
N ARG A 248 2.75 -0.73 23.45
CA ARG A 248 2.26 -1.16 24.76
C ARG A 248 3.21 -0.78 25.89
N LYS A 249 4.47 -0.52 25.60
CA LYS A 249 5.54 -0.31 26.60
C LYS A 249 6.26 1.02 26.43
N ASP A 250 6.41 1.46 25.17
CA ASP A 250 7.22 2.62 24.81
C ASP A 250 6.32 3.79 24.38
N ASP A 251 6.76 5.01 24.60
CA ASP A 251 6.17 6.19 24.00
C ASP A 251 6.61 6.29 22.53
N PHE A 252 5.64 6.40 21.61
CA PHE A 252 5.93 6.38 20.17
C PHE A 252 6.79 7.56 19.73
N LYS A 253 6.58 8.76 20.33
CA LYS A 253 7.36 9.94 20.00
C LYS A 253 8.80 9.78 20.44
N GLU A 254 9.02 9.23 21.63
CA GLU A 254 10.36 8.94 22.14
C GLU A 254 11.10 7.94 21.25
N VAL A 255 10.42 6.89 20.79
CA VAL A 255 10.98 5.94 19.83
C VAL A 255 11.30 6.62 18.50
N TRP A 256 10.38 7.45 18.00
CA TRP A 256 10.54 8.17 16.73
C TRP A 256 11.72 9.12 16.74
N GLU A 257 11.90 9.87 17.80
CA GLU A 257 12.94 10.91 17.89
C GLU A 257 14.33 10.37 18.26
N ASN A 258 14.41 9.19 18.91
CA ASN A 258 15.67 8.75 19.54
C ASN A 258 16.13 7.32 19.19
N LYS A 259 15.35 6.53 18.43
CA LYS A 259 15.73 5.14 18.16
C LYS A 259 15.87 4.75 16.69
N PHE A 260 15.49 5.62 15.78
CA PHE A 260 15.71 5.43 14.33
C PHE A 260 17.04 6.09 13.94
N GLU A 261 18.16 5.44 14.29
CA GLU A 261 19.51 5.86 13.91
C GLU A 261 20.04 5.10 12.69
#